data_60e8d5dda26bb3aa001dfec4655a573b
#
_entry.id   60e8d5dda26bb3aa001dfec4655a573b
#
_cell.length_a   1.000
_cell.length_b   1.000
_cell.length_c   1.000
_cell.angle_alpha   90.00
_cell.angle_beta   90.00
_cell.angle_gamma   90.00
#
_symmetry.space_group_name_H-M   'P 1'
#
loop_
_entity.id
_entity.type
_entity.pdbx_description
1 polymer ?
#
loop_
_entity_poly.entity_id
_entity_poly.type
_entity_poly.pdbx_seq_one_letter_code
_entity_poly.pdbx_strand_id
1 'polypeptide(L)'
;MRLKYNFIGLILACGLGLSSCNDSFLDRNPKDQLSDASFWKNAEDAQKFATGIYLYLIEPENHTIMTDCYTDNAIPVHVTAEQGQLSAGTATSSNPHFLQLWKNAYQCIRRCLVFYEHIGDVPMDEKEKAQL
;
A
#
# COMPACT_ATOMS: atom_id res chain seq x y z
N MET A 1 -35.95 -52.33 19.80
CA MET A 1 -35.41 -51.32 20.74
C MET A 1 -33.95 -50.90 20.45
N ARG A 2 -33.06 -51.80 20.07
CA ARG A 2 -31.63 -51.51 19.83
C ARG A 2 -31.35 -50.51 18.68
N LEU A 3 -32.20 -50.44 17.66
CA LEU A 3 -32.02 -49.57 16.50
C LEU A 3 -32.14 -48.08 16.85
N LYS A 4 -33.03 -47.73 17.79
CA LYS A 4 -33.24 -46.33 18.23
C LYS A 4 -32.03 -45.76 18.98
N TYR A 5 -31.35 -46.57 19.77
CA TYR A 5 -30.15 -46.13 20.51
C TYR A 5 -28.95 -45.92 19.59
N ASN A 6 -28.81 -46.72 18.54
CA ASN A 6 -27.75 -46.53 17.55
C ASN A 6 -27.92 -45.26 16.74
N PHE A 7 -29.17 -44.88 16.43
CA PHE A 7 -29.47 -43.63 15.72
C PHE A 7 -29.19 -42.38 16.62
N ILE A 8 -29.51 -42.45 17.89
CA ILE A 8 -29.24 -41.36 18.85
C ILE A 8 -27.72 -41.21 19.06
N GLY A 9 -26.98 -42.31 19.15
CA GLY A 9 -25.51 -42.30 19.25
C GLY A 9 -24.84 -41.68 18.02
N LEU A 10 -25.36 -41.94 16.81
CA LEU A 10 -24.84 -41.39 15.58
C LEU A 10 -25.09 -39.85 15.47
N ILE A 11 -26.26 -39.38 15.89
CA ILE A 11 -26.58 -37.95 15.90
C ILE A 11 -25.73 -37.22 16.92
N LEU A 12 -25.47 -37.79 18.09
CA LEU A 12 -24.63 -37.23 19.12
C LEU A 12 -23.14 -37.13 18.69
N ALA A 13 -22.65 -38.15 17.97
CA ALA A 13 -21.29 -38.16 17.41
C ALA A 13 -21.10 -37.13 16.30
N CYS A 14 -22.10 -36.93 15.42
CA CYS A 14 -22.07 -35.88 14.40
C CYS A 14 -22.15 -34.47 15.01
N GLY A 15 -22.89 -34.28 16.11
CA GLY A 15 -23.01 -32.97 16.78
C GLY A 15 -21.70 -32.49 17.41
N LEU A 16 -20.87 -33.38 17.90
CA LEU A 16 -19.56 -33.05 18.49
C LEU A 16 -18.48 -32.73 17.45
N GLY A 17 -18.64 -33.16 16.22
CA GLY A 17 -17.67 -32.88 15.12
C GLY A 17 -17.78 -31.49 14.49
N LEU A 18 -18.88 -30.77 14.71
CA LEU A 18 -19.14 -29.48 14.06
C LEU A 18 -18.59 -28.26 14.83
N SER A 19 -18.06 -28.43 16.03
CA SER A 19 -17.51 -27.34 16.84
C SER A 19 -16.01 -27.05 16.61
N SER A 20 -15.40 -27.66 15.59
CA SER A 20 -13.96 -27.56 15.33
C SER A 20 -13.56 -26.38 14.43
N CYS A 21 -14.45 -25.47 14.06
CA CYS A 21 -14.06 -24.25 13.36
C CYS A 21 -13.53 -23.23 14.38
N ASN A 22 -12.23 -23.23 14.60
CA ASN A 22 -11.56 -22.16 15.32
C ASN A 22 -11.14 -21.10 14.29
N ASP A 23 -11.87 -20.00 14.21
CA ASP A 23 -11.61 -18.88 13.28
C ASP A 23 -10.20 -18.33 13.42
N SER A 24 -9.61 -18.42 14.61
CA SER A 24 -8.23 -17.96 14.87
C SER A 24 -7.15 -18.76 14.13
N PHE A 25 -7.48 -19.95 13.59
CA PHE A 25 -6.51 -20.74 12.81
C PHE A 25 -6.28 -20.16 11.41
N LEU A 26 -7.29 -19.50 10.84
CA LEU A 26 -7.22 -18.88 9.51
C LEU A 26 -6.71 -17.43 9.58
N ASP A 27 -6.76 -16.82 10.75
CA ASP A 27 -6.36 -15.43 10.98
C ASP A 27 -4.85 -15.36 11.23
N ARG A 28 -4.07 -15.72 10.19
CA ARG A 28 -2.61 -15.66 10.22
C ARG A 28 -2.12 -14.44 9.47
N ASN A 29 -1.58 -13.48 10.21
CA ASN A 29 -0.79 -12.42 9.60
C ASN A 29 0.39 -13.04 8.82
N PRO A 30 0.61 -12.65 7.56
CA PRO A 30 1.79 -13.07 6.80
C PRO A 30 3.05 -12.74 7.60
N LYS A 31 3.95 -13.71 7.77
CA LYS A 31 5.21 -13.51 8.53
C LYS A 31 6.29 -12.82 7.71
N ASP A 32 6.11 -12.82 6.41
CA ASP A 32 7.02 -12.31 5.38
C ASP A 32 6.59 -10.93 4.85
N GLN A 33 5.44 -10.41 5.28
CA GLN A 33 4.96 -9.08 4.95
C GLN A 33 4.59 -8.32 6.23
N LEU A 34 5.00 -7.06 6.30
CA LEU A 34 4.55 -6.15 7.35
C LEU A 34 3.06 -5.90 7.15
N SER A 35 2.22 -6.43 8.04
CA SER A 35 0.80 -6.14 8.07
C SER A 35 0.56 -4.89 8.93
N ASP A 36 -0.52 -4.16 8.67
CA ASP A 36 -0.89 -2.96 9.44
C ASP A 36 -0.96 -3.27 10.95
N ALA A 37 -1.46 -4.46 11.33
CA ALA A 37 -1.53 -4.90 12.72
C ALA A 37 -0.16 -5.11 13.40
N SER A 38 0.92 -5.26 12.62
CA SER A 38 2.26 -5.56 13.15
C SER A 38 3.26 -4.42 12.96
N PHE A 39 2.93 -3.40 12.16
CA PHE A 39 3.85 -2.36 11.76
C PHE A 39 3.91 -1.18 12.74
N TRP A 40 2.76 -0.62 13.15
CA TRP A 40 2.64 0.62 13.91
C TRP A 40 2.90 0.45 15.43
N LYS A 41 4.08 -0.08 15.83
CA LYS A 41 4.35 -0.44 17.22
C LYS A 41 5.15 0.60 18.00
N ASN A 42 5.90 1.42 17.32
CA ASN A 42 6.82 2.38 17.95
C ASN A 42 7.08 3.58 17.03
N ALA A 43 7.74 4.61 17.58
CA ALA A 43 8.10 5.83 16.86
C ALA A 43 8.98 5.56 15.62
N GLU A 44 9.88 4.58 15.69
CA GLU A 44 10.78 4.25 14.57
C GLU A 44 10.00 3.72 13.37
N ASP A 45 8.95 2.93 13.58
CA ASP A 45 8.09 2.43 12.51
C ASP A 45 7.33 3.58 11.84
N ALA A 46 6.79 4.50 12.63
CA ALA A 46 6.13 5.71 12.12
C ALA A 46 7.08 6.56 11.29
N GLN A 47 8.31 6.77 11.77
CA GLN A 47 9.32 7.54 11.06
C GLN A 47 9.76 6.88 9.75
N LYS A 48 9.93 5.55 9.74
CA LYS A 48 10.21 4.79 8.52
C LYS A 48 9.10 4.92 7.49
N PHE A 49 7.84 4.86 7.95
CA PHE A 49 6.70 5.03 7.06
C PHE A 49 6.65 6.44 6.47
N ALA A 50 6.79 7.48 7.30
CA ALA A 50 6.84 8.88 6.88
C ALA A 50 7.97 9.10 5.85
N THR A 51 9.18 8.61 6.14
CA THR A 51 10.32 8.66 5.20
C THR A 51 9.99 7.95 3.88
N GLY A 52 9.29 6.82 3.93
CA GLY A 52 8.85 6.09 2.74
C GLY A 52 7.87 6.86 1.85
N ILE A 53 7.15 7.87 2.38
CA ILE A 53 6.27 8.73 1.58
C ILE A 53 7.10 9.61 0.63
N TYR A 54 8.24 10.10 1.08
CA TYR A 54 9.12 10.94 0.27
C TYR A 54 9.63 10.25 -1.00
N LEU A 55 9.72 8.91 -1.02
CA LEU A 55 10.10 8.15 -2.23
C LEU A 55 9.13 8.34 -3.39
N TYR A 56 7.88 8.73 -3.12
CA TYR A 56 6.89 9.02 -4.15
C TYR A 56 6.89 10.47 -4.62
N LEU A 57 7.51 11.36 -3.83
CA LEU A 57 7.69 12.77 -4.19
C LEU A 57 8.97 12.96 -5.01
N ILE A 58 9.98 12.16 -4.73
CA ILE A 58 11.25 12.17 -5.46
C ILE A 58 11.12 11.12 -6.55
N GLU A 59 10.64 11.51 -7.73
CA GLU A 59 10.78 10.63 -8.87
C GLU A 59 12.27 10.32 -9.10
N PRO A 60 12.61 9.03 -9.26
CA PRO A 60 14.00 8.66 -9.44
C PRO A 60 14.55 9.30 -10.72
N GLU A 61 15.69 9.89 -10.60
CA GLU A 61 16.64 10.12 -11.67
C GLU A 61 16.22 11.08 -12.80
N ASN A 62 16.06 12.34 -12.57
CA ASN A 62 15.98 13.36 -13.63
C ASN A 62 14.63 14.03 -13.87
N HIS A 63 13.65 13.87 -13.00
CA HIS A 63 12.34 14.46 -13.24
C HIS A 63 12.43 15.98 -13.50
N THR A 64 13.19 16.71 -12.71
CA THR A 64 13.31 18.18 -12.87
C THR A 64 13.96 18.56 -14.19
N ILE A 65 15.04 17.87 -14.57
CA ILE A 65 15.75 18.13 -15.86
C ILE A 65 14.89 17.68 -17.03
N MET A 66 14.22 16.52 -16.90
CA MET A 66 13.37 16.01 -17.98
C MET A 66 12.09 16.83 -18.14
N THR A 67 11.59 17.45 -17.08
CA THR A 67 10.41 18.34 -17.17
C THR A 67 10.70 19.56 -18.02
N ASP A 68 11.91 20.12 -17.95
CA ASP A 68 12.32 21.23 -18.81
C ASP A 68 12.36 20.83 -20.30
N CYS A 69 12.61 19.56 -20.58
CA CYS A 69 12.57 19.01 -21.95
C CYS A 69 11.16 18.86 -22.53
N TYR A 70 10.11 19.06 -21.73
CA TYR A 70 8.72 19.08 -22.21
C TYR A 70 8.26 20.50 -22.59
N THR A 71 9.14 21.46 -22.40
CA THR A 71 8.92 22.88 -22.71
C THR A 71 9.87 23.32 -23.80
N ASP A 72 9.93 24.60 -24.08
CA ASP A 72 10.88 25.23 -25.02
C ASP A 72 12.24 25.52 -24.38
N ASN A 73 12.42 25.23 -23.08
CA ASN A 73 13.65 25.55 -22.34
C ASN A 73 14.80 24.59 -22.64
N ALA A 74 14.52 23.32 -22.98
CA ALA A 74 15.55 22.32 -23.23
C ALA A 74 15.12 21.31 -24.30
N ILE A 75 16.11 20.75 -24.99
CA ILE A 75 15.89 19.68 -25.97
C ILE A 75 16.67 18.45 -25.50
N PRO A 76 16.02 17.30 -25.29
CA PRO A 76 16.70 16.09 -24.88
C PRO A 76 17.52 15.52 -26.03
N VAL A 77 18.74 15.05 -25.75
CA VAL A 77 19.64 14.41 -26.74
C VAL A 77 19.10 13.05 -27.19
N HIS A 78 18.48 12.32 -26.27
CA HIS A 78 17.81 11.05 -26.55
C HIS A 78 16.36 11.17 -26.13
N VAL A 79 15.46 10.96 -27.07
CA VAL A 79 14.02 11.11 -26.86
C VAL A 79 13.35 9.75 -27.05
N THR A 80 12.64 9.28 -26.03
CA THR A 80 11.71 8.18 -26.25
C THR A 80 10.49 8.68 -27.04
N ALA A 81 9.72 7.76 -27.63
CA ALA A 81 8.52 8.12 -28.37
C ALA A 81 7.52 8.91 -27.50
N GLU A 82 7.38 8.54 -26.23
CA GLU A 82 6.50 9.19 -25.26
C GLU A 82 6.97 10.63 -24.96
N GLN A 83 8.27 10.81 -24.72
CA GLN A 83 8.87 12.12 -24.45
C GLN A 83 8.79 13.03 -25.69
N GLY A 84 9.01 12.47 -26.88
CA GLY A 84 8.88 13.19 -28.14
C GLY A 84 7.46 13.72 -28.34
N GLN A 85 6.43 12.98 -27.97
CA GLN A 85 5.04 13.46 -28.01
C GLN A 85 4.80 14.63 -27.05
N LEU A 86 5.42 14.62 -25.86
CA LEU A 86 5.31 15.71 -24.88
C LEU A 86 5.97 16.98 -25.43
N SER A 87 7.21 16.90 -25.89
CA SER A 87 7.98 18.03 -26.44
C SER A 87 7.30 18.63 -27.68
N ALA A 88 6.68 17.80 -28.52
CA ALA A 88 5.98 18.21 -29.73
C ALA A 88 4.54 18.71 -29.47
N GLY A 89 4.04 18.64 -28.22
CA GLY A 89 2.65 18.99 -27.90
C GLY A 89 1.59 18.06 -28.51
N THR A 90 1.99 16.84 -28.91
CA THR A 90 1.10 15.83 -29.53
C THR A 90 0.69 14.73 -28.56
N ALA A 91 1.10 14.80 -27.30
CA ALA A 91 0.75 13.83 -26.29
C ALA A 91 -0.76 13.82 -25.99
N THR A 92 -1.32 12.62 -25.88
CA THR A 92 -2.71 12.40 -25.50
C THR A 92 -2.80 11.91 -24.05
N SER A 93 -4.01 11.83 -23.51
CA SER A 93 -4.26 11.26 -22.16
C SER A 93 -3.82 9.81 -22.01
N SER A 94 -3.56 9.12 -23.11
CA SER A 94 -3.04 7.73 -23.12
C SER A 94 -1.51 7.65 -23.02
N ASN A 95 -0.82 8.80 -22.99
CA ASN A 95 0.64 8.80 -22.88
C ASN A 95 1.07 8.18 -21.54
N PRO A 96 1.97 7.18 -21.53
CA PRO A 96 2.40 6.46 -20.32
C PRO A 96 3.00 7.38 -19.24
N HIS A 97 3.63 8.49 -19.64
CA HIS A 97 4.18 9.46 -18.70
C HIS A 97 3.10 10.07 -17.80
N PHE A 98 1.99 10.51 -18.37
CA PHE A 98 0.87 11.06 -17.58
C PHE A 98 0.26 10.00 -16.66
N LEU A 99 0.13 8.75 -17.14
CA LEU A 99 -0.37 7.65 -16.33
C LEU A 99 0.53 7.40 -15.12
N GLN A 100 1.85 7.43 -15.32
CA GLN A 100 2.81 7.19 -14.25
C GLN A 100 2.79 8.32 -13.21
N LEU A 101 2.78 9.59 -13.65
CA LEU A 101 2.66 10.74 -12.76
C LEU A 101 1.38 10.68 -11.92
N TRP A 102 0.27 10.39 -12.55
CA TRP A 102 -1.02 10.25 -11.88
C TRP A 102 -0.98 9.14 -10.84
N LYS A 103 -0.50 7.97 -11.21
CA LYS A 103 -0.38 6.81 -10.32
C LYS A 103 0.51 7.12 -9.11
N ASN A 104 1.67 7.72 -9.31
CA ASN A 104 2.60 8.08 -8.25
C ASN A 104 1.98 9.10 -7.28
N ALA A 105 1.33 10.15 -7.82
CA ALA A 105 0.66 11.16 -7.01
C ALA A 105 -0.44 10.56 -6.12
N TYR A 106 -1.30 9.70 -6.68
CA TYR A 106 -2.35 9.05 -5.90
C TYR A 106 -1.80 8.01 -4.91
N GLN A 107 -0.72 7.33 -5.22
CA GLN A 107 -0.03 6.46 -4.26
C GLN A 107 0.54 7.25 -3.09
N CYS A 108 1.13 8.42 -3.36
CA CYS A 108 1.61 9.32 -2.31
C CYS A 108 0.46 9.79 -1.40
N ILE A 109 -0.63 10.29 -1.98
CA ILE A 109 -1.82 10.72 -1.24
C ILE A 109 -2.37 9.57 -0.37
N ARG A 110 -2.50 8.36 -0.93
CA ARG A 110 -2.97 7.21 -0.18
C ARG A 110 -2.05 6.91 1.01
N ARG A 111 -0.73 6.97 0.83
CA ARG A 111 0.22 6.73 1.93
C ARG A 111 0.12 7.80 3.01
N CYS A 112 -0.06 9.05 2.64
CA CYS A 112 -0.32 10.12 3.62
C CYS A 112 -1.59 9.83 4.43
N LEU A 113 -2.67 9.43 3.79
CA LEU A 113 -3.92 9.11 4.48
C LEU A 113 -3.75 7.91 5.44
N VAL A 114 -3.07 6.85 5.02
CA VAL A 114 -2.76 5.70 5.88
C VAL A 114 -1.89 6.13 7.07
N PHE A 115 -0.91 7.01 6.85
CA PHE A 115 -0.11 7.56 7.93
C PHE A 115 -0.96 8.32 8.96
N TYR A 116 -1.84 9.21 8.52
CA TYR A 116 -2.74 9.95 9.40
C TYR A 116 -3.72 9.06 10.16
N GLU A 117 -4.17 7.97 9.57
CA GLU A 117 -5.06 6.99 10.19
C GLU A 117 -4.40 6.31 11.40
N HIS A 118 -3.10 6.01 11.30
CA HIS A 118 -2.39 5.21 12.31
C HIS A 118 -1.52 6.00 13.28
N ILE A 119 -1.05 7.20 12.92
CA ILE A 119 -0.09 7.95 13.74
C ILE A 119 -0.63 8.29 15.13
N GLY A 120 -1.95 8.45 15.27
CA GLY A 120 -2.60 8.73 16.55
C GLY A 120 -2.38 7.63 17.59
N ASP A 121 -2.37 6.37 17.16
CA ASP A 121 -2.28 5.20 18.01
C ASP A 121 -0.84 4.76 18.32
N VAL A 122 0.15 5.35 17.63
CA VAL A 122 1.56 5.02 17.85
C VAL A 122 2.04 5.56 19.20
N PRO A 123 2.65 4.73 20.07
CA PRO A 123 3.19 5.15 21.36
C PRO A 123 4.48 5.96 21.18
N MET A 124 4.35 7.28 21.07
CA MET A 124 5.44 8.23 20.92
C MET A 124 5.07 9.59 21.52
N ASP A 125 6.08 10.46 21.72
CA ASP A 125 5.84 11.80 22.27
C ASP A 125 5.04 12.67 21.28
N GLU A 126 4.11 13.46 21.77
CA GLU A 126 3.26 14.34 20.95
C GLU A 126 4.07 15.38 20.17
N LYS A 127 5.23 15.81 20.72
CA LYS A 127 6.13 16.70 20.02
C LYS A 127 6.80 16.03 18.82
N GLU A 128 7.15 14.74 18.94
CA GLU A 128 7.70 13.96 17.84
C GLU A 128 6.63 13.68 16.78
N LYS A 129 5.39 13.39 17.18
CA LYS A 129 4.26 13.23 16.24
C LYS A 129 4.05 14.48 15.38
N ALA A 130 4.17 15.66 15.99
CA ALA A 130 3.99 16.93 15.30
C ALA A 130 5.12 17.28 14.32
N GLN A 131 6.24 16.57 14.35
CA GLN A 131 7.38 16.77 13.46
C GLN A 131 7.39 15.85 12.25
N LEU A 132 6.55 14.81 12.26
CA LEU A 132 6.39 13.85 11.17
C LEU A 132 5.29 14.26 10.20
#